data_e3026e3d13cdd4a400c2f5ffcbdf074d
#
_entry.id   e3026e3d13cdd4a400c2f5ffcbdf074d
#
_cell.length_a   1.000
_cell.length_b   1.000
_cell.length_c   1.000
_cell.angle_alpha   90.00
_cell.angle_beta   90.00
_cell.angle_gamma   90.00
#
_symmetry.space_group_name_H-M   'P 1'
#
loop_
_entity.id
_entity.type
_entity.pdbx_description
1 polymer ?
#
loop_
_entity_poly.entity_id
_entity_poly.type
_entity_poly.pdbx_seq_one_letter_code
_entity_poly.pdbx_strand_id
1 'polypeptide(L)'
;MRVRYGKATAAFAIVSALSLAGCSSGESTSSTQDTTSCKPSSGPVELTFTTWVPGMDKVVDLWNKDHPDIKVKVQTGPNGNSGTYQNFFNQLQAGNAPDLGQIEYDALPNFRVQDGLQNIAACEGVADAKDKFVDWTWGQVTFGEDKAVYAVPQDSGPMAMFYRADLFKEAGIKVPTTWDEYAAAAEQIKARGSYITNFPRGDVNWFAGNVWQAGGQWFANANDKWEVNLTGKESEKVANYWQKLLDKGEVSTLPSFSDEWNASFNKGQQWTWVSAVWGASTLASGAPDTAGKWAVAPMPQWEAGGKAAGNWGGSSTAVLKGSKHPYEASKFALWLNTDPQALALANKLGGLYPAAKSAKDLGAFSGGVDYFGGQKIYDVFADASSNVNPNFTWGPTMTKTYTDVSDGFGKATSGNGTLLDALKNGQQKTIDALKSQSIPVKE
;
A
#
# COMPACT_ATOMS: atom_id res chain seq x y z
N MET A 1 -28.56 59.00 -14.83
CA MET A 1 -27.75 60.07 -15.43
C MET A 1 -26.87 59.39 -16.49
N ARG A 2 -27.13 59.75 -17.75
CA ARG A 2 -26.46 59.24 -18.97
C ARG A 2 -25.16 60.05 -19.21
N VAL A 3 -24.06 59.43 -19.57
CA VAL A 3 -23.06 59.99 -20.52
C VAL A 3 -22.33 58.82 -21.18
N ARG A 4 -22.19 58.88 -22.27
CA ARG A 4 -21.95 58.45 -23.65
C ARG A 4 -20.51 58.76 -24.12
N TYR A 5 -19.99 57.81 -24.92
CA TYR A 5 -19.14 57.91 -26.14
C TYR A 5 -17.61 58.03 -26.03
N GLY A 6 -17.00 57.18 -26.84
CA GLY A 6 -15.69 57.36 -27.42
C GLY A 6 -15.17 56.14 -28.18
N LYS A 7 -15.53 55.98 -29.48
CA LYS A 7 -14.89 55.07 -30.44
C LYS A 7 -13.61 55.72 -30.97
N ALA A 8 -12.54 54.95 -31.08
CA ALA A 8 -11.45 55.28 -32.01
C ALA A 8 -10.95 54.00 -32.70
N THR A 9 -11.22 53.95 -33.99
CA THR A 9 -10.72 53.02 -35.01
C THR A 9 -9.36 53.50 -35.50
N ALA A 10 -8.38 52.58 -35.61
CA ALA A 10 -7.23 52.80 -36.50
C ALA A 10 -6.84 51.45 -37.14
N ALA A 11 -7.02 51.42 -38.44
CA ALA A 11 -6.56 50.35 -39.32
C ALA A 11 -5.17 50.71 -39.86
N PHE A 12 -4.28 49.71 -40.05
CA PHE A 12 -3.18 49.69 -41.06
C PHE A 12 -2.61 48.25 -41.04
N ALA A 13 -2.71 47.61 -42.04
CA ALA A 13 -2.14 47.34 -43.35
C ALA A 13 -1.39 46.02 -43.40
N ILE A 14 -1.81 45.27 -44.36
CA ILE A 14 -1.37 43.93 -44.82
C ILE A 14 0.04 44.02 -45.41
N VAL A 15 0.92 43.08 -45.07
CA VAL A 15 2.00 42.65 -45.95
C VAL A 15 1.99 41.11 -46.03
N SER A 16 1.63 40.62 -47.20
CA SER A 16 1.71 39.25 -47.64
C SER A 16 3.13 38.89 -48.02
N ALA A 17 3.66 37.80 -47.49
CA ALA A 17 4.78 37.09 -48.10
C ALA A 17 4.47 35.59 -48.13
N LEU A 18 4.19 35.09 -49.33
CA LEU A 18 4.18 33.66 -49.66
C LEU A 18 5.60 33.11 -49.65
N SER A 19 5.82 31.98 -49.02
CA SER A 19 6.88 31.07 -49.45
C SER A 19 6.48 29.61 -49.05
N LEU A 20 6.12 28.90 -50.08
CA LEU A 20 6.34 27.50 -50.48
C LEU A 20 6.50 26.40 -49.43
N ALA A 21 5.60 25.45 -49.66
CA ALA A 21 5.52 24.04 -49.32
C ALA A 21 6.82 23.30 -48.96
N GLY A 22 6.74 22.62 -47.83
CA GLY A 22 7.56 21.44 -47.50
C GLY A 22 6.66 20.40 -46.82
N CYS A 23 6.26 19.39 -47.58
CA CYS A 23 5.69 18.16 -47.02
C CYS A 23 6.75 17.49 -46.14
N SER A 24 6.53 17.41 -44.85
CA SER A 24 7.27 16.55 -43.98
C SER A 24 6.25 15.64 -43.28
N SER A 25 6.38 14.36 -43.57
CA SER A 25 5.71 13.22 -43.02
C SER A 25 5.57 13.34 -41.49
N GLY A 26 4.35 13.11 -41.01
CA GLY A 26 4.06 13.02 -39.57
C GLY A 26 4.85 11.89 -38.95
N GLU A 27 5.90 12.23 -38.25
CA GLU A 27 6.46 11.39 -37.22
C GLU A 27 5.56 11.51 -35.98
N SER A 28 4.93 10.39 -35.68
CA SER A 28 4.31 10.16 -34.37
C SER A 28 5.37 10.42 -33.32
N THR A 29 5.26 11.49 -32.58
CA THR A 29 6.05 11.71 -31.36
C THR A 29 5.61 10.64 -30.35
N SER A 30 6.29 9.48 -30.41
CA SER A 30 6.39 8.62 -29.26
C SER A 30 6.98 9.48 -28.13
N SER A 31 6.28 9.56 -27.01
CA SER A 31 6.77 10.17 -25.79
C SER A 31 8.16 9.55 -25.47
N THR A 32 9.20 10.30 -25.82
CA THR A 32 10.55 9.98 -25.35
C THR A 32 10.51 10.01 -23.84
N GLN A 33 10.60 8.81 -23.23
CA GLN A 33 10.90 8.68 -21.82
C GLN A 33 12.14 9.53 -21.55
N ASP A 34 11.97 10.55 -20.73
CA ASP A 34 13.03 11.46 -20.30
C ASP A 34 14.00 10.63 -19.43
N THR A 35 14.98 9.99 -20.07
CA THR A 35 16.12 9.38 -19.36
C THR A 35 17.02 10.51 -18.91
N THR A 36 16.55 11.27 -17.94
CA THR A 36 17.35 12.29 -17.26
C THR A 36 18.56 11.55 -16.70
N SER A 37 19.75 11.90 -17.19
CA SER A 37 20.99 11.27 -16.73
C SER A 37 21.11 11.54 -15.23
N CYS A 38 20.90 10.52 -14.41
CA CYS A 38 21.03 10.61 -12.97
C CYS A 38 22.52 10.77 -12.62
N LYS A 39 22.92 11.99 -12.30
CA LYS A 39 24.33 12.36 -12.03
C LYS A 39 24.46 13.01 -10.66
N PRO A 40 25.59 12.81 -9.99
CA PRO A 40 25.87 13.51 -8.74
C PRO A 40 25.87 15.05 -8.93
N SER A 41 25.39 15.74 -7.91
CA SER A 41 25.49 17.18 -7.80
C SER A 41 26.94 17.63 -7.60
N SER A 42 27.28 18.87 -8.02
CA SER A 42 28.65 19.40 -7.93
C SER A 42 29.04 19.92 -6.53
N GLY A 43 28.12 19.87 -5.55
CA GLY A 43 28.34 20.40 -4.19
C GLY A 43 27.38 19.81 -3.17
N PRO A 44 27.43 20.29 -1.91
CA PRO A 44 26.55 19.80 -0.86
C PRO A 44 25.07 19.96 -1.23
N VAL A 45 24.28 18.95 -0.83
CA VAL A 45 22.84 18.85 -1.12
C VAL A 45 22.05 18.76 0.18
N GLU A 46 20.91 19.43 0.24
CA GLU A 46 19.92 19.26 1.26
C GLU A 46 18.63 18.71 0.61
N LEU A 47 18.20 17.51 1.05
CA LEU A 47 17.00 16.83 0.61
C LEU A 47 15.88 16.99 1.65
N THR A 48 14.65 16.98 1.17
CA THR A 48 13.45 16.90 2.01
C THR A 48 12.79 15.55 1.84
N PHE A 49 12.46 14.89 2.96
CA PHE A 49 11.77 13.59 2.99
C PHE A 49 10.50 13.69 3.84
N THR A 50 9.35 13.51 3.22
CA THR A 50 8.06 13.48 3.93
C THR A 50 7.63 12.05 4.21
N THR A 51 7.34 11.76 5.47
CA THR A 51 6.94 10.43 5.97
C THR A 51 6.00 10.59 7.18
N TRP A 52 5.28 9.53 7.52
CA TRP A 52 4.46 9.44 8.74
C TRP A 52 4.96 8.39 9.73
N VAL A 53 6.08 7.74 9.43
CA VAL A 53 6.66 6.72 10.32
C VAL A 53 7.22 7.38 11.57
N PRO A 54 6.77 6.97 12.78
CA PRO A 54 7.31 7.51 14.03
C PRO A 54 8.83 7.25 14.15
N GLY A 55 9.56 8.26 14.59
CA GLY A 55 10.99 8.16 14.84
C GLY A 55 11.89 8.12 13.60
N MET A 56 11.35 8.41 12.43
CA MET A 56 12.13 8.47 11.18
C MET A 56 13.21 9.58 11.22
N ASP A 57 12.98 10.64 11.96
CA ASP A 57 13.99 11.66 12.24
C ASP A 57 15.29 11.07 12.83
N LYS A 58 15.17 10.15 13.79
CA LYS A 58 16.32 9.46 14.40
C LYS A 58 17.00 8.47 13.45
N VAL A 59 16.25 7.87 12.54
CA VAL A 59 16.83 7.02 11.48
C VAL A 59 17.64 7.88 10.53
N VAL A 60 17.10 9.03 10.12
CA VAL A 60 17.76 9.98 9.22
C VAL A 60 19.00 10.63 9.87
N ASP A 61 19.02 10.77 11.18
CA ASP A 61 20.22 11.26 11.90
C ASP A 61 21.43 10.33 11.70
N LEU A 62 21.24 9.01 11.54
CA LEU A 62 22.33 8.08 11.20
C LEU A 62 22.92 8.42 9.84
N TRP A 63 22.07 8.62 8.82
CA TRP A 63 22.51 9.05 7.50
C TRP A 63 23.24 10.40 7.57
N ASN A 64 22.64 11.37 8.19
CA ASN A 64 23.17 12.73 8.27
C ASN A 64 24.54 12.82 8.96
N LYS A 65 24.82 11.90 9.89
CA LYS A 65 26.12 11.82 10.57
C LYS A 65 27.21 11.37 9.60
N ASP A 66 26.91 10.35 8.77
CA ASP A 66 27.89 9.69 7.93
C ASP A 66 28.03 10.32 6.54
N HIS A 67 27.05 11.18 6.15
CA HIS A 67 26.98 11.86 4.86
C HIS A 67 26.89 13.38 5.04
N PRO A 68 28.00 14.07 5.39
CA PRO A 68 27.99 15.51 5.65
C PRO A 68 27.59 16.35 4.41
N ASP A 69 27.85 15.84 3.22
CA ASP A 69 27.56 16.51 1.94
C ASP A 69 26.15 16.26 1.40
N ILE A 70 25.41 15.33 1.98
CA ILE A 70 24.03 15.01 1.57
C ILE A 70 23.15 14.98 2.83
N LYS A 71 22.58 16.10 3.18
CA LYS A 71 21.72 16.23 4.36
C LYS A 71 20.27 15.97 3.99
N VAL A 72 19.55 15.25 4.87
CA VAL A 72 18.12 14.97 4.71
C VAL A 72 17.35 15.59 5.87
N LYS A 73 16.31 16.36 5.56
CA LYS A 73 15.35 16.91 6.51
C LYS A 73 14.05 16.12 6.46
N VAL A 74 13.64 15.56 7.59
CA VAL A 74 12.37 14.86 7.72
C VAL A 74 11.24 15.86 7.92
N GLN A 75 10.16 15.68 7.16
CA GLN A 75 8.88 16.34 7.35
C GLN A 75 7.85 15.27 7.76
N THR A 76 7.25 15.42 8.94
CA THR A 76 6.23 14.47 9.41
C THR A 76 4.86 14.94 8.96
N GLY A 77 4.15 14.06 8.23
CA GLY A 77 2.77 14.27 7.78
C GLY A 77 1.79 13.31 8.45
N PRO A 78 0.48 13.50 8.24
CA PRO A 78 -0.52 12.48 8.54
C PRO A 78 -0.32 11.26 7.62
N ASN A 79 -0.99 10.12 7.93
CA ASN A 79 -0.96 8.95 7.05
C ASN A 79 -1.39 9.33 5.63
N GLY A 80 -0.84 8.66 4.62
CA GLY A 80 -0.97 8.97 3.20
C GLY A 80 -2.35 9.47 2.77
N ASN A 81 -3.36 8.60 2.82
CA ASN A 81 -4.75 8.92 2.46
C ASN A 81 -5.43 9.91 3.43
N SER A 82 -4.88 10.15 4.62
CA SER A 82 -5.39 11.10 5.61
C SER A 82 -4.91 12.54 5.38
N GLY A 83 -4.23 12.81 4.26
CA GLY A 83 -3.86 14.17 3.85
C GLY A 83 -2.50 14.32 3.16
N THR A 84 -1.52 13.45 3.43
CA THR A 84 -0.17 13.57 2.84
C THR A 84 -0.20 13.47 1.31
N TYR A 85 -0.96 12.55 0.75
CA TYR A 85 -1.05 12.43 -0.72
C TYR A 85 -1.69 13.66 -1.37
N GLN A 86 -2.74 14.20 -0.77
CA GLN A 86 -3.34 15.44 -1.29
C GLN A 86 -2.34 16.60 -1.25
N ASN A 87 -1.55 16.69 -0.17
CA ASN A 87 -0.49 17.69 -0.07
C ASN A 87 0.57 17.49 -1.15
N PHE A 88 1.01 16.25 -1.41
CA PHE A 88 1.96 15.96 -2.49
C PHE A 88 1.43 16.39 -3.85
N PHE A 89 0.16 16.07 -4.20
CA PHE A 89 -0.41 16.50 -5.48
C PHE A 89 -0.49 18.02 -5.60
N ASN A 90 -0.87 18.72 -4.54
CA ASN A 90 -0.89 20.19 -4.53
C ASN A 90 0.53 20.78 -4.72
N GLN A 91 1.52 20.20 -4.04
CA GLN A 91 2.92 20.64 -4.11
C GLN A 91 3.58 20.32 -5.46
N LEU A 92 3.25 19.16 -6.05
CA LEU A 92 3.67 18.78 -7.42
C LEU A 92 3.15 19.79 -8.44
N GLN A 93 1.87 20.15 -8.35
CA GLN A 93 1.26 21.17 -9.22
C GLN A 93 1.88 22.56 -9.02
N ALA A 94 2.26 22.90 -7.79
CA ALA A 94 2.92 24.17 -7.46
C ALA A 94 4.44 24.17 -7.75
N GLY A 95 5.03 23.03 -8.13
CA GLY A 95 6.47 22.89 -8.40
C GLY A 95 7.35 23.00 -7.16
N ASN A 96 6.83 22.70 -5.97
CA ASN A 96 7.53 22.75 -4.68
C ASN A 96 7.35 21.47 -3.84
N ALA A 97 7.17 20.34 -4.50
CA ALA A 97 7.11 19.03 -3.84
C ALA A 97 8.44 18.72 -3.11
N PRO A 98 8.40 17.92 -2.02
CA PRO A 98 9.63 17.42 -1.41
C PRO A 98 10.40 16.52 -2.38
N ASP A 99 11.70 16.30 -2.12
CA ASP A 99 12.52 15.44 -2.97
C ASP A 99 12.08 13.98 -2.87
N LEU A 100 11.74 13.55 -1.64
CA LEU A 100 11.28 12.19 -1.37
C LEU A 100 9.97 12.19 -0.60
N GLY A 101 9.15 11.17 -0.88
CA GLY A 101 7.92 10.90 -0.15
C GLY A 101 7.78 9.41 0.17
N GLN A 102 7.26 9.12 1.36
CA GLN A 102 6.72 7.80 1.62
C GLN A 102 5.41 7.67 0.85
N ILE A 103 5.26 6.60 0.06
CA ILE A 103 4.05 6.31 -0.71
C ILE A 103 3.76 4.82 -0.61
N GLU A 104 2.52 4.48 -0.21
CA GLU A 104 2.05 3.09 -0.17
C GLU A 104 1.93 2.52 -1.60
N TYR A 105 2.10 1.20 -1.74
CA TYR A 105 2.08 0.56 -3.06
C TYR A 105 0.77 0.77 -3.80
N ASP A 106 -0.36 0.81 -3.10
CA ASP A 106 -1.68 1.02 -3.69
C ASP A 106 -1.91 2.45 -4.19
N ALA A 107 -1.14 3.42 -3.70
CA ALA A 107 -1.21 4.80 -4.14
C ALA A 107 -0.24 5.12 -5.30
N LEU A 108 0.86 4.36 -5.45
CA LEU A 108 1.86 4.59 -6.49
C LEU A 108 1.28 4.74 -7.91
N PRO A 109 0.30 3.91 -8.37
CA PRO A 109 -0.28 4.06 -9.70
C PRO A 109 -0.95 5.41 -9.92
N ASN A 110 -1.56 6.00 -8.88
CA ASN A 110 -2.15 7.33 -8.97
C ASN A 110 -1.08 8.41 -9.19
N PHE A 111 0.03 8.33 -8.45
CA PHE A 111 1.17 9.23 -8.67
C PHE A 111 1.78 9.04 -10.06
N ARG A 112 1.88 7.80 -10.55
CA ARG A 112 2.43 7.47 -11.87
C ARG A 112 1.61 8.09 -13.01
N VAL A 113 0.28 7.96 -12.98
CA VAL A 113 -0.59 8.52 -14.05
C VAL A 113 -0.67 10.05 -14.01
N GLN A 114 -0.37 10.68 -12.88
CA GLN A 114 -0.30 12.13 -12.73
C GLN A 114 1.12 12.69 -12.96
N ASP A 115 2.04 11.89 -13.49
CA ASP A 115 3.47 12.24 -13.69
C ASP A 115 4.14 12.79 -12.41
N GLY A 116 3.73 12.28 -11.25
CA GLY A 116 4.22 12.72 -9.94
C GLY A 116 5.50 12.03 -9.47
N LEU A 117 5.99 11.01 -10.20
CA LEU A 117 7.14 10.20 -9.81
C LEU A 117 8.31 10.40 -10.78
N GLN A 118 9.52 10.45 -10.23
CA GLN A 118 10.75 10.42 -11.00
C GLN A 118 11.15 8.98 -11.30
N ASN A 119 11.43 8.65 -12.56
CA ASN A 119 12.09 7.38 -12.88
C ASN A 119 13.56 7.45 -12.47
N ILE A 120 13.96 6.60 -11.54
CA ILE A 120 15.30 6.55 -10.94
C ILE A 120 16.11 5.34 -11.42
N ALA A 121 15.63 4.56 -12.40
CA ALA A 121 16.33 3.35 -12.85
C ALA A 121 17.75 3.61 -13.35
N ALA A 122 18.02 4.81 -13.91
CA ALA A 122 19.35 5.21 -14.37
C ALA A 122 20.29 5.68 -13.24
N CYS A 123 19.79 5.80 -12.00
CA CYS A 123 20.61 6.18 -10.85
C CYS A 123 21.47 5.01 -10.38
N GLU A 124 22.67 5.32 -9.92
CA GLU A 124 23.66 4.33 -9.48
C GLU A 124 23.09 3.36 -8.45
N GLY A 125 23.22 2.06 -8.71
CA GLY A 125 22.84 0.98 -7.81
C GLY A 125 21.32 0.73 -7.71
N VAL A 126 20.47 1.53 -8.35
CA VAL A 126 19.00 1.37 -8.25
C VAL A 126 18.54 0.12 -8.98
N ALA A 127 18.89 -0.03 -10.26
CA ALA A 127 18.49 -1.20 -11.05
C ALA A 127 19.04 -2.51 -10.46
N ASP A 128 20.28 -2.46 -9.93
CA ASP A 128 20.96 -3.61 -9.33
C ASP A 128 20.40 -4.00 -7.94
N ALA A 129 19.55 -3.15 -7.36
CA ALA A 129 18.98 -3.41 -6.05
C ALA A 129 17.82 -4.43 -6.07
N LYS A 130 17.30 -4.83 -7.23
CA LYS A 130 16.18 -5.76 -7.38
C LYS A 130 16.31 -6.99 -6.47
N ASP A 131 17.44 -7.65 -6.49
CA ASP A 131 17.67 -8.90 -5.76
C ASP A 131 17.76 -8.71 -4.23
N LYS A 132 17.86 -7.46 -3.76
CA LYS A 132 17.86 -7.14 -2.33
C LYS A 132 16.46 -7.12 -1.73
N PHE A 133 15.42 -6.97 -2.54
CA PHE A 133 14.04 -6.84 -2.09
C PHE A 133 13.20 -8.08 -2.40
N VAL A 134 12.13 -8.25 -1.65
CA VAL A 134 11.12 -9.27 -1.93
C VAL A 134 10.50 -9.01 -3.29
N ASP A 135 10.38 -10.02 -4.13
CA ASP A 135 10.11 -9.88 -5.56
C ASP A 135 8.82 -9.13 -5.86
N TRP A 136 7.75 -9.40 -5.10
CA TRP A 136 6.47 -8.72 -5.30
C TRP A 136 6.55 -7.21 -4.97
N THR A 137 7.34 -6.80 -3.97
CA THR A 137 7.50 -5.38 -3.64
C THR A 137 8.25 -4.63 -4.73
N TRP A 138 9.22 -5.29 -5.37
CA TRP A 138 9.90 -4.72 -6.52
C TRP A 138 8.98 -4.55 -7.72
N GLY A 139 8.08 -5.51 -7.96
CA GLY A 139 7.03 -5.41 -8.98
C GLY A 139 6.14 -4.19 -8.80
N GLN A 140 5.80 -3.83 -7.54
CA GLN A 140 4.96 -2.66 -7.23
C GLN A 140 5.64 -1.33 -7.61
N VAL A 141 6.95 -1.20 -7.44
CA VAL A 141 7.67 0.06 -7.71
C VAL A 141 8.16 0.20 -9.14
N THR A 142 8.10 -0.88 -9.93
CA THR A 142 8.43 -0.90 -11.35
C THR A 142 7.21 -0.95 -12.26
N PHE A 143 6.03 -1.23 -11.70
CA PHE A 143 4.79 -1.51 -12.47
C PHE A 143 4.95 -2.62 -13.51
N GLY A 144 5.90 -3.54 -13.30
CA GLY A 144 6.25 -4.58 -14.27
C GLY A 144 7.06 -4.10 -15.48
N GLU A 145 7.55 -2.86 -15.47
CA GLU A 145 8.40 -2.31 -16.53
C GLU A 145 9.87 -2.66 -16.29
N ASP A 146 10.54 -3.25 -17.28
CA ASP A 146 11.93 -3.70 -17.15
C ASP A 146 12.96 -2.56 -17.01
N LYS A 147 12.61 -1.35 -17.44
CA LYS A 147 13.54 -0.21 -17.54
C LYS A 147 13.13 0.98 -16.68
N ALA A 148 12.20 0.78 -15.77
CA ALA A 148 11.71 1.84 -14.91
C ALA A 148 11.71 1.41 -13.45
N VAL A 149 12.12 2.31 -12.57
CA VAL A 149 12.01 2.19 -11.11
C VAL A 149 11.55 3.55 -10.60
N TYR A 150 10.42 3.60 -9.93
CA TYR A 150 9.82 4.85 -9.47
C TYR A 150 9.93 5.09 -7.97
N ALA A 151 10.31 4.06 -7.24
CA ALA A 151 10.54 4.13 -5.79
C ALA A 151 11.44 2.97 -5.34
N VAL A 152 11.94 3.06 -4.13
CA VAL A 152 12.62 1.94 -3.45
C VAL A 152 11.65 1.31 -2.45
N PRO A 153 11.40 -0.02 -2.49
CA PRO A 153 10.55 -0.67 -1.51
C PRO A 153 11.02 -0.41 -0.08
N GLN A 154 10.11 -0.01 0.82
CA GLN A 154 10.44 0.32 2.20
C GLN A 154 10.04 -0.78 3.15
N ASP A 155 8.76 -1.08 3.22
CA ASP A 155 8.22 -2.12 4.08
C ASP A 155 7.14 -2.94 3.37
N SER A 156 6.67 -3.97 4.04
CA SER A 156 5.66 -4.87 3.51
C SER A 156 4.69 -5.30 4.61
N GLY A 157 3.51 -5.72 4.21
CA GLY A 157 2.47 -6.19 5.11
C GLY A 157 2.03 -7.63 4.83
N PRO A 158 2.95 -8.63 4.81
CA PRO A 158 2.51 -10.02 4.64
C PRO A 158 1.52 -10.40 5.72
N MET A 159 0.44 -11.08 5.31
CA MET A 159 -0.67 -11.40 6.20
C MET A 159 -0.51 -12.80 6.82
N ALA A 160 -0.91 -12.89 8.08
CA ALA A 160 -1.01 -14.13 8.84
C ALA A 160 -2.22 -14.07 9.77
N MET A 161 -2.50 -15.14 10.51
CA MET A 161 -3.57 -15.19 11.48
C MET A 161 -3.00 -15.08 12.89
N PHE A 162 -3.24 -13.96 13.56
CA PHE A 162 -3.09 -13.87 15.02
C PHE A 162 -4.26 -14.58 15.68
N TYR A 163 -4.01 -15.36 16.73
CA TYR A 163 -5.06 -16.06 17.45
C TYR A 163 -4.79 -16.18 18.94
N ARG A 164 -5.85 -16.21 19.75
CA ARG A 164 -5.82 -16.42 21.20
C ARG A 164 -5.54 -17.89 21.50
N ALA A 165 -4.27 -18.25 21.63
CA ALA A 165 -3.82 -19.61 21.86
C ALA A 165 -4.40 -20.21 23.16
N ASP A 166 -4.57 -19.38 24.19
CA ASP A 166 -5.19 -19.75 25.45
C ASP A 166 -6.68 -20.17 25.29
N LEU A 167 -7.47 -19.34 24.58
CA LEU A 167 -8.90 -19.59 24.38
C LEU A 167 -9.16 -20.80 23.46
N PHE A 168 -8.37 -20.92 22.37
CA PHE A 168 -8.46 -22.08 21.48
C PHE A 168 -8.18 -23.40 22.26
N LYS A 169 -7.12 -23.39 23.08
CA LYS A 169 -6.74 -24.53 23.92
C LYS A 169 -7.82 -24.85 24.95
N GLU A 170 -8.33 -23.87 25.69
CA GLU A 170 -9.38 -24.02 26.67
C GLU A 170 -10.67 -24.60 26.08
N ALA A 171 -11.04 -24.10 24.89
CA ALA A 171 -12.25 -24.57 24.20
C ALA A 171 -12.07 -25.93 23.50
N GLY A 172 -10.86 -26.44 23.37
CA GLY A 172 -10.54 -27.66 22.62
C GLY A 172 -10.73 -27.46 21.09
N ILE A 173 -10.69 -26.22 20.58
CA ILE A 173 -10.82 -25.92 19.18
C ILE A 173 -9.43 -25.98 18.54
N LYS A 174 -9.30 -26.71 17.43
CA LYS A 174 -8.06 -26.76 16.69
C LYS A 174 -7.84 -25.42 15.95
N VAL A 175 -6.58 -24.99 15.88
CA VAL A 175 -6.20 -23.82 15.10
C VAL A 175 -6.48 -24.12 13.61
N PRO A 176 -7.33 -23.33 12.93
CA PRO A 176 -7.73 -23.62 11.57
C PRO A 176 -6.59 -23.41 10.58
N THR A 177 -6.44 -24.33 9.65
CA THR A 177 -5.46 -24.30 8.56
C THR A 177 -6.11 -24.00 7.21
N THR A 178 -7.43 -24.15 7.13
CA THR A 178 -8.23 -23.82 5.94
C THR A 178 -9.36 -22.86 6.29
N TRP A 179 -9.88 -22.15 5.30
CA TRP A 179 -11.03 -21.26 5.47
C TRP A 179 -12.29 -22.01 5.87
N ASP A 180 -12.45 -23.28 5.45
CA ASP A 180 -13.57 -24.13 5.91
C ASP A 180 -13.44 -24.48 7.39
N GLU A 181 -12.23 -24.82 7.86
CA GLU A 181 -11.97 -25.05 9.30
C GLU A 181 -12.14 -23.74 10.10
N TYR A 182 -11.79 -22.58 9.51
CA TYR A 182 -11.99 -21.27 10.14
C TYR A 182 -13.49 -20.98 10.35
N ALA A 183 -14.33 -21.26 9.34
CA ALA A 183 -15.78 -21.12 9.47
C ALA A 183 -16.36 -22.08 10.51
N ALA A 184 -15.88 -23.34 10.56
CA ALA A 184 -16.30 -24.30 11.59
C ALA A 184 -15.87 -23.87 13.01
N ALA A 185 -14.70 -23.24 13.14
CA ALA A 185 -14.28 -22.66 14.41
C ALA A 185 -15.13 -21.43 14.78
N ALA A 186 -15.51 -20.60 13.79
CA ALA A 186 -16.36 -19.43 13.99
C ALA A 186 -17.72 -19.81 14.60
N GLU A 187 -18.36 -20.85 14.11
CA GLU A 187 -19.62 -21.38 14.64
C GLU A 187 -19.47 -21.82 16.11
N GLN A 188 -18.39 -22.55 16.44
CA GLN A 188 -18.14 -23.01 17.83
C GLN A 188 -17.84 -21.82 18.77
N ILE A 189 -17.13 -20.80 18.29
CA ILE A 189 -16.80 -19.60 19.08
C ILE A 189 -18.07 -18.76 19.29
N LYS A 190 -18.90 -18.63 18.26
CA LYS A 190 -20.20 -17.94 18.36
C LYS A 190 -21.12 -18.59 19.40
N ALA A 191 -21.18 -19.93 19.46
CA ALA A 191 -21.94 -20.66 20.47
C ALA A 191 -21.48 -20.36 21.92
N ARG A 192 -20.28 -19.81 22.10
CA ARG A 192 -19.72 -19.35 23.37
C ARG A 192 -19.93 -17.85 23.64
N GLY A 193 -20.67 -17.16 22.77
CA GLY A 193 -20.95 -15.73 22.90
C GLY A 193 -19.84 -14.79 22.43
N SER A 194 -18.85 -15.31 21.69
CA SER A 194 -17.72 -14.54 21.15
C SER A 194 -17.75 -14.52 19.63
N TYR A 195 -16.82 -13.79 19.02
CA TYR A 195 -16.63 -13.69 17.57
C TYR A 195 -15.28 -14.31 17.18
N ILE A 196 -15.23 -14.94 16.00
CA ILE A 196 -13.95 -15.42 15.49
C ILE A 196 -13.01 -14.25 15.21
N THR A 197 -13.52 -13.17 14.62
CA THR A 197 -12.78 -11.95 14.28
C THR A 197 -13.71 -10.76 14.08
N ASN A 198 -13.15 -9.65 13.61
CA ASN A 198 -13.87 -8.48 13.12
C ASN A 198 -13.83 -8.40 11.59
N PHE A 199 -14.95 -8.05 10.95
CA PHE A 199 -14.96 -7.66 9.54
C PHE A 199 -14.70 -6.15 9.44
N PRO A 200 -13.54 -5.70 8.91
CA PRO A 200 -13.15 -4.30 8.89
C PRO A 200 -13.81 -3.57 7.72
N ARG A 201 -15.10 -3.26 7.82
CA ARG A 201 -15.91 -2.67 6.74
C ARG A 201 -15.34 -1.38 6.14
N GLY A 202 -14.55 -0.64 6.90
CA GLY A 202 -13.90 0.60 6.46
C GLY A 202 -12.53 0.39 5.80
N ASP A 203 -12.00 -0.83 5.82
CA ASP A 203 -10.66 -1.13 5.31
C ASP A 203 -10.70 -2.11 4.13
N VAL A 204 -10.93 -1.56 2.96
CA VAL A 204 -11.03 -2.32 1.71
C VAL A 204 -9.68 -2.92 1.29
N ASN A 205 -8.56 -2.32 1.72
CA ASN A 205 -7.22 -2.86 1.48
C ASN A 205 -7.04 -4.23 2.17
N TRP A 206 -7.58 -4.38 3.39
CA TRP A 206 -7.63 -5.69 4.06
C TRP A 206 -8.39 -6.73 3.23
N PHE A 207 -9.55 -6.35 2.67
CA PHE A 207 -10.33 -7.24 1.82
C PHE A 207 -9.58 -7.60 0.54
N ALA A 208 -8.91 -6.62 -0.08
CA ALA A 208 -8.04 -6.85 -1.23
C ALA A 208 -6.90 -7.84 -0.91
N GLY A 209 -6.32 -7.78 0.29
CA GLY A 209 -5.32 -8.74 0.75
C GLY A 209 -5.87 -10.18 0.81
N ASN A 210 -7.13 -10.37 1.22
CA ASN A 210 -7.78 -11.69 1.18
C ASN A 210 -8.06 -12.17 -0.26
N VAL A 211 -8.43 -11.25 -1.17
CA VAL A 211 -8.58 -11.56 -2.60
C VAL A 211 -7.24 -11.91 -3.23
N TRP A 212 -6.18 -11.18 -2.85
CA TRP A 212 -4.82 -11.45 -3.28
C TRP A 212 -4.38 -12.87 -2.89
N GLN A 213 -4.60 -13.26 -1.61
CA GLN A 213 -4.36 -14.63 -1.13
C GLN A 213 -5.16 -15.68 -1.90
N ALA A 214 -6.39 -15.37 -2.31
CA ALA A 214 -7.22 -16.26 -3.11
C ALA A 214 -6.75 -16.41 -4.58
N GLY A 215 -5.70 -15.67 -4.98
CA GLY A 215 -5.19 -15.65 -6.36
C GLY A 215 -5.89 -14.64 -7.27
N GLY A 216 -6.74 -13.77 -6.72
CA GLY A 216 -7.42 -12.73 -7.48
C GLY A 216 -6.51 -11.57 -7.84
N GLN A 217 -6.96 -10.77 -8.81
CA GLN A 217 -6.29 -9.57 -9.29
C GLN A 217 -7.34 -8.52 -9.61
N TRP A 218 -7.20 -7.33 -9.05
CA TRP A 218 -8.20 -6.26 -9.21
C TRP A 218 -7.98 -5.39 -10.43
N PHE A 219 -6.72 -5.20 -10.81
CA PHE A 219 -6.36 -4.38 -11.94
C PHE A 219 -5.30 -5.07 -12.80
N ALA A 220 -5.34 -4.79 -14.09
CA ALA A 220 -4.25 -5.07 -15.00
C ALA A 220 -4.10 -3.89 -15.97
N ASN A 221 -2.88 -3.65 -16.43
CA ASN A 221 -2.62 -2.69 -17.50
C ASN A 221 -2.01 -3.45 -18.68
N ALA A 222 -2.64 -3.34 -19.84
CA ALA A 222 -2.15 -3.91 -21.08
C ALA A 222 -2.40 -2.92 -22.22
N ASN A 223 -1.36 -2.58 -22.99
CA ASN A 223 -1.42 -1.64 -24.10
C ASN A 223 -2.02 -0.28 -23.70
N ASP A 224 -1.55 0.26 -22.58
CA ASP A 224 -2.00 1.53 -21.98
C ASP A 224 -3.50 1.59 -21.63
N LYS A 225 -4.15 0.44 -21.51
CA LYS A 225 -5.54 0.32 -21.09
C LYS A 225 -5.64 -0.43 -19.76
N TRP A 226 -6.41 0.13 -18.84
CA TRP A 226 -6.68 -0.49 -17.56
C TRP A 226 -7.86 -1.44 -17.65
N GLU A 227 -7.67 -2.66 -17.16
CA GLU A 227 -8.73 -3.61 -16.87
C GLU A 227 -9.08 -3.50 -15.37
N VAL A 228 -10.38 -3.42 -15.07
CA VAL A 228 -10.90 -3.34 -13.69
C VAL A 228 -11.68 -4.61 -13.40
N ASN A 229 -11.26 -5.40 -12.44
CA ASN A 229 -11.79 -6.72 -12.15
C ASN A 229 -12.04 -6.94 -10.65
N LEU A 230 -12.74 -6.00 -10.01
CA LEU A 230 -13.12 -6.11 -8.60
C LEU A 230 -14.11 -7.26 -8.34
N THR A 231 -14.77 -7.76 -9.39
CA THR A 231 -15.81 -8.79 -9.33
C THR A 231 -15.37 -10.12 -9.93
N GLY A 232 -14.07 -10.34 -10.08
CA GLY A 232 -13.54 -11.63 -10.54
C GLY A 232 -13.92 -12.77 -9.59
N LYS A 233 -13.81 -14.01 -10.08
CA LYS A 233 -14.25 -15.22 -9.36
C LYS A 233 -13.63 -15.37 -7.96
N GLU A 234 -12.39 -14.90 -7.76
CA GLU A 234 -11.70 -14.92 -6.48
C GLU A 234 -12.31 -13.88 -5.51
N SER A 235 -12.61 -12.69 -6.03
CA SER A 235 -13.29 -11.64 -5.26
C SER A 235 -14.71 -12.08 -4.86
N GLU A 236 -15.43 -12.69 -5.78
CA GLU A 236 -16.76 -13.28 -5.49
C GLU A 236 -16.68 -14.39 -4.43
N LYS A 237 -15.70 -15.27 -4.53
CA LYS A 237 -15.44 -16.34 -3.54
C LYS A 237 -15.21 -15.75 -2.15
N VAL A 238 -14.33 -14.76 -2.06
CA VAL A 238 -13.99 -14.07 -0.79
C VAL A 238 -15.21 -13.32 -0.24
N ALA A 239 -15.93 -12.57 -1.08
CA ALA A 239 -17.11 -11.83 -0.68
C ALA A 239 -18.22 -12.76 -0.14
N ASN A 240 -18.52 -13.84 -0.85
CA ASN A 240 -19.51 -14.81 -0.43
C ASN A 240 -19.11 -15.54 0.87
N TYR A 241 -17.81 -15.78 1.08
CA TYR A 241 -17.31 -16.38 2.30
C TYR A 241 -17.54 -15.47 3.53
N TRP A 242 -17.08 -14.22 3.46
CA TRP A 242 -17.25 -13.26 4.56
C TRP A 242 -18.71 -12.87 4.79
N GLN A 243 -19.52 -12.81 3.69
CA GLN A 243 -20.96 -12.57 3.82
C GLN A 243 -21.64 -13.67 4.65
N LYS A 244 -21.30 -14.94 4.44
CA LYS A 244 -21.87 -16.04 5.25
C LYS A 244 -21.55 -15.92 6.72
N LEU A 245 -20.32 -15.51 7.09
CA LEU A 245 -19.94 -15.29 8.49
C LEU A 245 -20.68 -14.08 9.10
N LEU A 246 -20.88 -13.02 8.28
CA LEU A 246 -21.68 -11.84 8.69
C LEU A 246 -23.14 -12.23 8.95
N ASP A 247 -23.77 -12.94 8.01
CA ASP A 247 -25.18 -13.36 8.10
C ASP A 247 -25.47 -14.23 9.31
N LYS A 248 -24.49 -15.07 9.70
CA LYS A 248 -24.56 -15.91 10.90
C LYS A 248 -24.18 -15.16 12.19
N GLY A 249 -23.72 -13.90 12.08
CA GLY A 249 -23.24 -13.11 13.22
C GLY A 249 -22.00 -13.70 13.90
N GLU A 250 -21.15 -14.40 13.15
CA GLU A 250 -19.92 -15.05 13.62
C GLU A 250 -18.73 -14.10 13.66
N VAL A 251 -18.84 -12.93 13.00
CA VAL A 251 -17.86 -11.85 13.00
C VAL A 251 -18.43 -10.57 13.60
N SER A 252 -17.59 -9.82 14.28
CA SER A 252 -17.90 -8.47 14.78
C SER A 252 -17.84 -7.46 13.64
N THR A 253 -18.54 -6.32 13.79
CA THR A 253 -18.51 -5.20 12.85
C THR A 253 -18.08 -3.89 13.53
N LEU A 254 -17.40 -3.99 14.68
CA LEU A 254 -16.84 -2.83 15.37
C LEU A 254 -15.89 -2.07 14.44
N PRO A 255 -15.84 -0.73 14.50
CA PRO A 255 -14.83 0.02 13.77
C PRO A 255 -13.43 -0.42 14.18
N SER A 256 -12.62 -0.86 13.22
CA SER A 256 -11.24 -1.28 13.49
C SER A 256 -10.45 -0.14 14.12
N PHE A 257 -9.54 -0.47 15.02
CA PHE A 257 -8.66 0.48 15.74
C PHE A 257 -9.39 1.44 16.69
N SER A 258 -10.69 1.25 16.94
CA SER A 258 -11.41 1.98 17.99
C SER A 258 -11.10 1.42 19.39
N ASP A 259 -11.40 2.20 20.43
CA ASP A 259 -11.23 1.75 21.81
C ASP A 259 -12.10 0.51 22.12
N GLU A 260 -13.31 0.43 21.56
CA GLU A 260 -14.19 -0.73 21.69
C GLU A 260 -13.60 -1.97 21.02
N TRP A 261 -12.99 -1.79 19.85
CA TRP A 261 -12.33 -2.87 19.14
C TRP A 261 -11.12 -3.40 19.93
N ASN A 262 -10.27 -2.52 20.47
CA ASN A 262 -9.16 -2.87 21.35
C ASN A 262 -9.65 -3.58 22.63
N ALA A 263 -10.70 -3.04 23.26
CA ALA A 263 -11.30 -3.63 24.45
C ALA A 263 -11.88 -5.03 24.20
N SER A 264 -12.36 -5.31 22.98
CA SER A 264 -12.91 -6.62 22.63
C SER A 264 -11.86 -7.72 22.63
N PHE A 265 -10.61 -7.43 22.27
CA PHE A 265 -9.49 -8.37 22.39
C PHE A 265 -9.10 -8.61 23.85
N ASN A 266 -8.99 -7.54 24.66
CA ASN A 266 -8.69 -7.66 26.07
C ASN A 266 -9.72 -8.53 26.80
N LYS A 267 -11.01 -8.40 26.44
CA LYS A 267 -12.12 -9.18 27.03
C LYS A 267 -12.28 -10.58 26.45
N GLY A 268 -11.47 -10.99 25.46
CA GLY A 268 -11.61 -12.28 24.77
C GLY A 268 -12.88 -12.42 23.94
N GLN A 269 -13.47 -11.31 23.52
CA GLN A 269 -14.65 -11.29 22.64
C GLN A 269 -14.32 -11.56 21.17
N GLN A 270 -13.09 -11.30 20.75
CA GLN A 270 -12.54 -11.66 19.45
C GLN A 270 -11.34 -12.61 19.65
N TRP A 271 -11.35 -13.72 18.94
CA TRP A 271 -10.38 -14.80 19.16
C TRP A 271 -9.27 -14.84 18.13
N THR A 272 -9.49 -14.28 16.96
CA THR A 272 -8.47 -14.18 15.92
C THR A 272 -8.45 -12.78 15.29
N TRP A 273 -7.35 -12.49 14.60
CA TRP A 273 -7.25 -11.36 13.72
C TRP A 273 -6.37 -11.74 12.53
N VAL A 274 -6.97 -11.89 11.36
CA VAL A 274 -6.22 -12.05 10.11
C VAL A 274 -5.69 -10.68 9.73
N SER A 275 -4.39 -10.49 9.85
CA SER A 275 -3.77 -9.19 9.73
C SER A 275 -2.34 -9.28 9.17
N ALA A 276 -1.82 -8.13 8.78
CA ALA A 276 -0.43 -8.00 8.39
C ALA A 276 0.52 -8.05 9.61
N VAL A 277 1.80 -8.20 9.34
CA VAL A 277 2.87 -8.29 10.33
C VAL A 277 2.88 -7.13 11.33
N TRP A 278 2.54 -5.90 10.91
CA TRP A 278 2.42 -4.72 11.79
C TRP A 278 1.31 -4.86 12.84
N GLY A 279 0.37 -5.78 12.63
CA GLY A 279 -0.67 -6.13 13.61
C GLY A 279 -0.09 -6.60 14.95
N ALA A 280 1.14 -7.11 14.97
CA ALA A 280 1.80 -7.52 16.21
C ALA A 280 1.97 -6.35 17.18
N SER A 281 2.44 -5.20 16.70
CA SER A 281 2.59 -3.99 17.52
C SER A 281 1.24 -3.38 17.89
N THR A 282 0.26 -3.45 17.01
CA THR A 282 -1.11 -2.99 17.25
C THR A 282 -1.76 -3.78 18.38
N LEU A 283 -1.66 -5.12 18.36
CA LEU A 283 -2.16 -5.96 19.45
C LEU A 283 -1.43 -5.68 20.76
N ALA A 284 -0.11 -5.57 20.75
CA ALA A 284 0.67 -5.32 21.95
C ALA A 284 0.31 -3.98 22.61
N SER A 285 0.00 -2.95 21.82
CA SER A 285 -0.41 -1.64 22.33
C SER A 285 -1.90 -1.56 22.69
N GLY A 286 -2.78 -2.15 21.86
CA GLY A 286 -4.24 -2.08 22.03
C GLY A 286 -4.83 -3.12 23.00
N ALA A 287 -4.14 -4.25 23.19
CA ALA A 287 -4.59 -5.33 24.07
C ALA A 287 -3.50 -5.81 25.04
N PRO A 288 -2.85 -4.91 25.81
CA PRO A 288 -1.70 -5.25 26.67
C PRO A 288 -2.00 -6.32 27.72
N ASP A 289 -3.24 -6.42 28.23
CA ASP A 289 -3.65 -7.40 29.23
C ASP A 289 -3.67 -8.85 28.71
N THR A 290 -3.46 -9.03 27.42
CA THR A 290 -3.42 -10.33 26.76
C THR A 290 -2.01 -10.77 26.36
N ALA A 291 -0.98 -10.13 26.88
CA ALA A 291 0.40 -10.53 26.68
C ALA A 291 0.62 -12.02 27.06
N GLY A 292 1.35 -12.74 26.21
CA GLY A 292 1.60 -14.18 26.37
C GLY A 292 0.45 -15.11 26.01
N LYS A 293 -0.72 -14.57 25.61
CA LYS A 293 -1.93 -15.35 25.28
C LYS A 293 -2.15 -15.51 23.78
N TRP A 294 -1.42 -14.79 22.96
CA TRP A 294 -1.52 -14.81 21.51
C TRP A 294 -0.44 -15.68 20.87
N ALA A 295 -0.77 -16.21 19.71
CA ALA A 295 0.18 -16.82 18.81
C ALA A 295 -0.15 -16.44 17.36
N VAL A 296 0.77 -16.72 16.43
CA VAL A 296 0.64 -16.45 15.00
C VAL A 296 0.72 -17.76 14.23
N ALA A 297 -0.19 -17.94 13.29
CA ALA A 297 -0.21 -19.05 12.34
C ALA A 297 -0.31 -18.49 10.90
N PRO A 298 0.07 -19.24 9.86
CA PRO A 298 -0.23 -18.85 8.48
C PRO A 298 -1.71 -18.53 8.30
N MET A 299 -2.04 -17.69 7.30
CA MET A 299 -3.45 -17.49 6.91
C MET A 299 -4.12 -18.83 6.64
N PRO A 300 -5.40 -19.02 7.01
CA PRO A 300 -6.16 -20.17 6.56
C PRO A 300 -6.14 -20.27 5.04
N GLN A 301 -6.02 -21.46 4.48
CA GLN A 301 -5.88 -21.69 3.05
C GLN A 301 -7.23 -22.06 2.42
N TRP A 302 -7.41 -21.71 1.15
CA TRP A 302 -8.60 -22.13 0.39
C TRP A 302 -8.59 -23.61 0.06
N GLU A 303 -7.42 -24.24 0.07
CA GLU A 303 -7.21 -25.66 -0.15
C GLU A 303 -6.21 -26.20 0.87
N ALA A 304 -6.43 -27.43 1.33
CA ALA A 304 -5.52 -28.05 2.30
C ALA A 304 -4.10 -28.17 1.75
N GLY A 305 -3.11 -27.78 2.56
CA GLY A 305 -1.69 -27.79 2.17
C GLY A 305 -1.25 -26.59 1.34
N GLY A 306 -2.15 -25.66 1.03
CA GLY A 306 -1.80 -24.38 0.40
C GLY A 306 -0.84 -23.55 1.28
N LYS A 307 -0.15 -22.58 0.63
CA LYS A 307 0.78 -21.65 1.30
C LYS A 307 0.55 -20.21 0.89
N ALA A 308 -0.48 -19.92 0.10
CA ALA A 308 -0.73 -18.56 -0.38
C ALA A 308 -0.91 -17.57 0.77
N ALA A 309 -0.31 -16.41 0.63
CA ALA A 309 -0.47 -15.31 1.56
C ALA A 309 -0.98 -14.06 0.85
N GLY A 310 -1.74 -13.24 1.55
CA GLY A 310 -2.09 -11.91 1.13
C GLY A 310 -1.09 -10.87 1.64
N ASN A 311 -1.28 -9.64 1.19
CA ASN A 311 -0.56 -8.50 1.71
C ASN A 311 -1.55 -7.38 2.06
N TRP A 312 -1.34 -6.71 3.18
CA TRP A 312 -2.14 -5.58 3.62
C TRP A 312 -1.24 -4.41 4.02
N GLY A 313 -1.27 -3.32 3.24
CA GLY A 313 -0.38 -2.18 3.39
C GLY A 313 1.00 -2.42 2.76
N GLY A 314 1.98 -1.74 3.29
CA GLY A 314 3.33 -1.66 2.75
C GLY A 314 3.54 -0.42 1.90
N SER A 315 4.73 0.16 2.01
CA SER A 315 5.08 1.43 1.40
C SER A 315 6.45 1.41 0.73
N SER A 316 6.72 2.48 0.04
CA SER A 316 7.96 2.75 -0.68
C SER A 316 8.50 4.13 -0.35
N THR A 317 9.78 4.34 -0.59
CA THR A 317 10.42 5.65 -0.58
C THR A 317 10.58 6.09 -2.03
N ALA A 318 9.69 7.00 -2.48
CA ALA A 318 9.65 7.49 -3.85
C ALA A 318 10.41 8.81 -4.01
N VAL A 319 11.08 8.99 -5.14
CA VAL A 319 11.61 10.29 -5.54
C VAL A 319 10.51 11.00 -6.33
N LEU A 320 10.10 12.17 -5.86
CA LEU A 320 9.01 12.92 -6.48
C LEU A 320 9.49 13.70 -7.71
N LYS A 321 8.59 13.85 -8.67
CA LYS A 321 8.85 14.62 -9.89
C LYS A 321 9.21 16.07 -9.53
N GLY A 322 10.23 16.60 -10.18
CA GLY A 322 10.71 17.96 -9.91
C GLY A 322 11.84 18.06 -8.88
N SER A 323 12.20 16.96 -8.20
CA SER A 323 13.44 16.92 -7.42
C SER A 323 14.64 17.28 -8.31
N LYS A 324 15.47 18.19 -7.83
CA LYS A 324 16.69 18.61 -8.55
C LYS A 324 17.88 17.70 -8.26
N HIS A 325 17.72 16.77 -7.32
CA HIS A 325 18.76 15.91 -6.79
C HIS A 325 18.38 14.42 -6.82
N PRO A 326 17.89 13.87 -7.97
CA PRO A 326 17.42 12.49 -8.03
C PRO A 326 18.51 11.46 -7.72
N TYR A 327 19.79 11.78 -7.98
CA TYR A 327 20.92 10.91 -7.65
C TYR A 327 21.08 10.77 -6.13
N GLU A 328 21.17 11.88 -5.41
CA GLU A 328 21.33 11.88 -3.96
C GLU A 328 20.09 11.34 -3.25
N ALA A 329 18.90 11.66 -3.78
CA ALA A 329 17.63 11.15 -3.26
C ALA A 329 17.55 9.63 -3.40
N SER A 330 17.90 9.06 -4.56
CA SER A 330 17.89 7.60 -4.75
C SER A 330 18.95 6.90 -3.89
N LYS A 331 20.14 7.52 -3.72
CA LYS A 331 21.18 7.00 -2.82
C LYS A 331 20.70 6.92 -1.37
N PHE A 332 20.05 7.98 -0.88
CA PHE A 332 19.42 7.97 0.44
C PHE A 332 18.30 6.93 0.53
N ALA A 333 17.40 6.85 -0.46
CA ALA A 333 16.32 5.87 -0.47
C ALA A 333 16.83 4.42 -0.44
N LEU A 334 17.90 4.11 -1.19
CA LEU A 334 18.54 2.79 -1.15
C LEU A 334 19.13 2.51 0.23
N TRP A 335 19.89 3.44 0.80
CA TRP A 335 20.46 3.28 2.14
C TRP A 335 19.36 3.06 3.19
N LEU A 336 18.36 3.93 3.23
CA LEU A 336 17.26 3.85 4.19
C LEU A 336 16.61 2.46 4.21
N ASN A 337 16.48 1.84 3.05
CA ASN A 337 15.73 0.61 2.85
C ASN A 337 16.61 -0.65 2.73
N THR A 338 17.93 -0.52 2.89
CA THR A 338 18.86 -1.68 2.83
C THR A 338 19.93 -1.69 3.92
N ASP A 339 20.18 -0.57 4.59
CA ASP A 339 21.19 -0.52 5.65
C ASP A 339 20.69 -1.22 6.92
N PRO A 340 21.45 -2.16 7.49
CA PRO A 340 21.01 -2.93 8.65
C PRO A 340 20.66 -2.09 9.89
N GLN A 341 21.36 -0.98 10.14
CA GLN A 341 21.11 -0.12 11.29
C GLN A 341 19.85 0.72 11.07
N ALA A 342 19.68 1.25 9.86
CA ALA A 342 18.47 1.97 9.48
C ALA A 342 17.22 1.07 9.59
N LEU A 343 17.28 -0.15 9.04
CA LEU A 343 16.19 -1.11 9.09
C LEU A 343 15.83 -1.52 10.53
N ALA A 344 16.83 -1.83 11.35
CA ALA A 344 16.61 -2.22 12.76
C ALA A 344 16.02 -1.07 13.58
N LEU A 345 16.47 0.16 13.35
CA LEU A 345 15.97 1.34 14.07
C LEU A 345 14.56 1.72 13.59
N ALA A 346 14.27 1.67 12.29
CA ALA A 346 12.95 1.91 11.73
C ALA A 346 11.91 0.88 12.24
N ASN A 347 12.29 -0.40 12.34
CA ASN A 347 11.45 -1.39 12.99
C ASN A 347 11.20 -1.08 14.46
N LYS A 348 12.25 -0.78 15.22
CA LYS A 348 12.15 -0.51 16.67
C LYS A 348 11.27 0.70 16.99
N LEU A 349 11.34 1.76 16.20
CA LEU A 349 10.66 3.03 16.47
C LEU A 349 9.30 3.14 15.78
N GLY A 350 9.22 2.63 14.55
CA GLY A 350 8.06 2.77 13.67
C GLY A 350 7.29 1.48 13.41
N GLY A 351 7.79 0.32 13.88
CA GLY A 351 7.14 -0.97 13.66
C GLY A 351 7.20 -1.47 12.22
N LEU A 352 8.06 -0.89 11.37
CA LEU A 352 8.19 -1.30 9.97
C LEU A 352 8.71 -2.73 9.83
N TYR A 353 8.12 -3.51 8.95
CA TYR A 353 8.66 -4.79 8.51
C TYR A 353 9.31 -4.62 7.15
N PRO A 354 10.65 -4.59 7.08
CA PRO A 354 11.36 -4.19 5.87
C PRO A 354 11.03 -5.07 4.67
N ALA A 355 10.94 -4.46 3.49
CA ALA A 355 10.85 -5.17 2.22
C ALA A 355 12.18 -5.80 1.79
N ALA A 356 13.29 -5.42 2.44
CA ALA A 356 14.61 -6.00 2.18
C ALA A 356 14.71 -7.45 2.64
N LYS A 357 15.20 -8.36 1.78
CA LYS A 357 15.40 -9.79 2.09
C LYS A 357 16.36 -10.02 3.25
N SER A 358 17.31 -9.09 3.47
CA SER A 358 18.27 -9.14 4.58
C SER A 358 17.63 -8.89 5.96
N ALA A 359 16.39 -8.42 6.01
CA ALA A 359 15.71 -8.16 7.29
C ALA A 359 15.62 -9.40 8.18
N LYS A 360 15.42 -10.58 7.60
CA LYS A 360 15.37 -11.86 8.32
C LYS A 360 16.63 -12.16 9.15
N ASP A 361 17.77 -11.61 8.73
CA ASP A 361 19.09 -11.85 9.36
C ASP A 361 19.37 -10.84 10.48
N LEU A 362 18.50 -9.84 10.66
CA LEU A 362 18.64 -8.85 11.72
C LEU A 362 18.14 -9.41 13.05
N GLY A 363 18.87 -9.12 14.13
CA GLY A 363 18.53 -9.56 15.49
C GLY A 363 17.12 -9.17 15.93
N ALA A 364 16.59 -8.05 15.41
CA ALA A 364 15.23 -7.59 15.69
C ALA A 364 14.14 -8.56 15.20
N PHE A 365 14.42 -9.38 14.18
CA PHE A 365 13.46 -10.30 13.56
C PHE A 365 13.74 -11.79 13.86
N SER A 366 14.88 -12.11 14.49
CA SER A 366 15.29 -13.50 14.73
C SER A 366 14.89 -14.04 16.11
N GLY A 367 14.50 -13.16 17.03
CA GLY A 367 14.15 -13.48 18.41
C GLY A 367 12.68 -13.90 18.61
N GLY A 368 12.40 -14.51 19.75
CA GLY A 368 11.01 -14.66 20.22
C GLY A 368 10.44 -13.33 20.68
N VAL A 369 9.13 -13.15 20.52
CA VAL A 369 8.40 -11.94 20.92
C VAL A 369 7.60 -12.25 22.18
N ASP A 370 7.92 -11.58 23.30
CA ASP A 370 7.33 -11.85 24.62
C ASP A 370 5.81 -11.74 24.62
N TYR A 371 5.23 -10.77 23.91
CA TYR A 371 3.79 -10.62 23.79
C TYR A 371 3.10 -11.86 23.19
N PHE A 372 3.82 -12.63 22.38
CA PHE A 372 3.37 -13.89 21.79
C PHE A 372 3.95 -15.13 22.49
N GLY A 373 4.19 -15.04 23.80
CA GLY A 373 4.70 -16.16 24.59
C GLY A 373 6.08 -16.66 24.18
N GLY A 374 6.91 -15.81 23.60
CA GLY A 374 8.24 -16.15 23.10
C GLY A 374 8.24 -16.80 21.71
N GLN A 375 7.12 -16.82 20.99
CA GLN A 375 7.09 -17.32 19.62
C GLN A 375 7.91 -16.43 18.68
N LYS A 376 8.63 -17.05 17.77
CA LYS A 376 9.33 -16.38 16.66
C LYS A 376 8.34 -16.04 15.54
N ILE A 377 7.49 -15.06 15.77
CA ILE A 377 6.40 -14.70 14.84
C ILE A 377 6.92 -14.25 13.47
N TYR A 378 8.11 -13.67 13.43
CA TYR A 378 8.70 -13.19 12.17
C TYR A 378 9.10 -14.31 11.22
N ASP A 379 9.32 -15.55 11.70
CA ASP A 379 9.52 -16.72 10.84
C ASP A 379 8.23 -17.01 10.04
N VAL A 380 7.04 -16.88 10.67
CA VAL A 380 5.74 -17.06 10.01
C VAL A 380 5.53 -15.97 8.95
N PHE A 381 5.86 -14.73 9.28
CA PHE A 381 5.69 -13.61 8.33
C PHE A 381 6.71 -13.63 7.18
N ALA A 382 7.93 -14.13 7.40
CA ALA A 382 8.92 -14.33 6.36
C ALA A 382 8.47 -15.41 5.35
N ASP A 383 7.90 -16.52 5.85
CA ASP A 383 7.30 -17.55 4.99
C ASP A 383 6.10 -16.97 4.24
N ALA A 384 5.19 -16.24 4.90
CA ALA A 384 4.07 -15.58 4.28
C ALA A 384 4.52 -14.60 3.17
N SER A 385 5.52 -13.75 3.44
CA SER A 385 6.06 -12.79 2.46
C SER A 385 6.60 -13.47 1.20
N SER A 386 7.22 -14.64 1.36
CA SER A 386 7.75 -15.42 0.23
C SER A 386 6.65 -16.08 -0.62
N ASN A 387 5.42 -16.15 -0.09
CA ASN A 387 4.27 -16.79 -0.73
C ASN A 387 3.19 -15.78 -1.19
N VAL A 388 3.47 -14.49 -1.12
CA VAL A 388 2.61 -13.44 -1.71
C VAL A 388 2.73 -13.50 -3.24
N ASN A 389 1.61 -13.55 -3.95
CA ASN A 389 1.60 -13.54 -5.41
C ASN A 389 2.20 -12.22 -5.96
N PRO A 390 3.28 -12.26 -6.75
CA PRO A 390 3.94 -11.04 -7.23
C PRO A 390 3.15 -10.26 -8.30
N ASN A 391 2.08 -10.84 -8.85
CA ASN A 391 1.38 -10.27 -10.00
C ASN A 391 0.19 -9.39 -9.62
N PHE A 392 -0.10 -9.17 -8.34
CA PHE A 392 -1.21 -8.30 -7.94
C PHE A 392 -0.91 -6.84 -8.31
N THR A 393 -1.85 -6.20 -8.98
CA THR A 393 -1.69 -4.83 -9.47
C THR A 393 -2.77 -3.93 -8.86
N TRP A 394 -2.35 -2.77 -8.39
CA TRP A 394 -3.23 -1.69 -7.92
C TRP A 394 -3.61 -0.76 -9.07
N GLY A 395 -4.78 -0.14 -8.98
CA GLY A 395 -5.27 0.81 -9.97
C GLY A 395 -4.94 2.26 -9.65
N PRO A 396 -5.05 3.17 -10.63
CA PRO A 396 -4.71 4.57 -10.42
C PRO A 396 -5.74 5.38 -9.61
N THR A 397 -6.89 4.80 -9.28
CA THR A 397 -7.96 5.50 -8.53
C THR A 397 -8.28 4.82 -7.20
N MET A 398 -7.30 4.17 -6.57
CA MET A 398 -7.54 3.32 -5.38
C MET A 398 -8.22 4.05 -4.23
N THR A 399 -7.86 5.29 -3.92
CA THR A 399 -8.51 6.07 -2.85
C THR A 399 -10.03 6.17 -3.06
N LYS A 400 -10.45 6.46 -4.30
CA LYS A 400 -11.88 6.52 -4.64
C LYS A 400 -12.52 5.14 -4.64
N THR A 401 -11.84 4.14 -5.20
CA THR A 401 -12.29 2.74 -5.19
C THR A 401 -12.54 2.27 -3.76
N TYR A 402 -11.62 2.56 -2.84
CA TYR A 402 -11.78 2.22 -1.42
C TYR A 402 -13.00 2.89 -0.79
N THR A 403 -13.19 4.18 -1.03
CA THR A 403 -14.36 4.91 -0.52
C THR A 403 -15.66 4.27 -1.01
N ASP A 404 -15.78 4.02 -2.32
CA ASP A 404 -17.02 3.52 -2.92
C ASP A 404 -17.33 2.07 -2.46
N VAL A 405 -16.31 1.22 -2.32
CA VAL A 405 -16.49 -0.17 -1.83
C VAL A 405 -16.79 -0.17 -0.33
N SER A 406 -16.09 0.65 0.47
CA SER A 406 -16.32 0.79 1.92
C SER A 406 -17.74 1.24 2.24
N ASP A 407 -18.28 2.21 1.50
CA ASP A 407 -19.67 2.64 1.62
C ASP A 407 -20.63 1.46 1.37
N GLY A 408 -20.33 0.64 0.38
CA GLY A 408 -21.08 -0.58 0.09
C GLY A 408 -20.98 -1.63 1.19
N PHE A 409 -19.77 -1.86 1.73
CA PHE A 409 -19.55 -2.77 2.87
C PHE A 409 -20.30 -2.28 4.12
N GLY A 410 -20.36 -0.97 4.35
CA GLY A 410 -21.15 -0.37 5.41
C GLY A 410 -22.64 -0.71 5.28
N LYS A 411 -23.19 -0.71 4.07
CA LYS A 411 -24.57 -1.12 3.81
C LYS A 411 -24.76 -2.62 4.03
N ALA A 412 -23.87 -3.46 3.49
CA ALA A 412 -23.93 -4.92 3.64
C ALA A 412 -23.89 -5.33 5.13
N THR A 413 -22.98 -4.76 5.92
CA THR A 413 -22.88 -5.04 7.37
C THR A 413 -24.08 -4.53 8.18
N SER A 414 -24.90 -3.65 7.61
CA SER A 414 -26.15 -3.15 8.20
C SER A 414 -27.39 -3.88 7.66
N GLY A 415 -27.22 -4.97 6.88
CA GLY A 415 -28.30 -5.78 6.31
C GLY A 415 -28.94 -5.15 5.05
N ASN A 416 -28.29 -4.16 4.42
CA ASN A 416 -28.78 -3.49 3.23
C ASN A 416 -27.92 -3.79 1.99
N GLY A 417 -28.04 -5.00 1.44
CA GLY A 417 -27.26 -5.48 0.30
C GLY A 417 -26.21 -6.50 0.71
N THR A 418 -25.32 -6.84 -0.21
CA THR A 418 -24.27 -7.83 0.00
C THR A 418 -22.87 -7.26 -0.27
N LEU A 419 -21.83 -7.92 0.23
CA LEU A 419 -20.44 -7.55 -0.07
C LEU A 419 -20.15 -7.64 -1.58
N LEU A 420 -20.77 -8.60 -2.28
CA LEU A 420 -20.62 -8.71 -3.73
C LEU A 420 -21.29 -7.55 -4.48
N ASP A 421 -22.45 -7.08 -4.02
CA ASP A 421 -23.09 -5.88 -4.60
C ASP A 421 -22.24 -4.63 -4.39
N ALA A 422 -21.56 -4.53 -3.24
CA ALA A 422 -20.61 -3.45 -2.97
C ALA A 422 -19.44 -3.46 -3.96
N LEU A 423 -18.88 -4.65 -4.25
CA LEU A 423 -17.80 -4.80 -5.26
C LEU A 423 -18.28 -4.45 -6.67
N LYS A 424 -19.50 -4.90 -7.08
CA LYS A 424 -20.09 -4.55 -8.39
C LYS A 424 -20.26 -3.05 -8.55
N ASN A 425 -20.81 -2.40 -7.55
CA ASN A 425 -20.98 -0.94 -7.56
C ASN A 425 -19.61 -0.22 -7.55
N GLY A 426 -18.68 -0.67 -6.71
CA GLY A 426 -17.32 -0.13 -6.66
C GLY A 426 -16.60 -0.26 -8.00
N GLN A 427 -16.72 -1.41 -8.68
CA GLN A 427 -16.16 -1.61 -10.00
C GLN A 427 -16.69 -0.61 -11.03
N GLN A 428 -18.02 -0.46 -11.11
CA GLN A 428 -18.62 0.49 -12.06
C GLN A 428 -18.13 1.92 -11.79
N LYS A 429 -18.18 2.36 -10.53
CA LYS A 429 -17.70 3.70 -10.16
C LYS A 429 -16.21 3.90 -10.40
N THR A 430 -15.40 2.87 -10.24
CA THR A 430 -13.96 2.90 -10.57
C THR A 430 -13.77 3.09 -12.07
N ILE A 431 -14.50 2.36 -12.91
CA ILE A 431 -14.48 2.52 -14.37
C ILE A 431 -14.89 3.94 -14.76
N ASP A 432 -15.97 4.46 -14.17
CA ASP A 432 -16.45 5.82 -14.43
C ASP A 432 -15.42 6.88 -14.01
N ALA A 433 -14.74 6.66 -12.87
CA ALA A 433 -13.68 7.55 -12.40
C ALA A 433 -12.47 7.58 -13.34
N LEU A 434 -12.04 6.42 -13.85
CA LEU A 434 -10.97 6.33 -14.84
C LEU A 434 -11.34 7.06 -16.14
N LYS A 435 -12.56 6.82 -16.65
CA LYS A 435 -13.07 7.48 -17.86
C LYS A 435 -13.16 9.01 -17.69
N SER A 436 -13.59 9.48 -16.51
CA SER A 436 -13.70 10.91 -16.22
C SER A 436 -12.33 11.63 -16.19
N GLN A 437 -11.27 10.90 -15.88
CA GLN A 437 -9.89 11.36 -15.89
C GLN A 437 -9.19 11.12 -17.25
N SER A 438 -9.94 10.70 -18.29
CA SER A 438 -9.41 10.34 -19.59
C SER A 438 -8.36 9.23 -19.56
N ILE A 439 -8.41 8.36 -18.53
CA ILE A 439 -7.56 7.18 -18.42
C ILE A 439 -8.22 6.04 -19.22
N PRO A 440 -7.54 5.46 -20.23
CA PRO A 440 -8.13 4.42 -21.06
C PRO A 440 -8.49 3.17 -20.27
N VAL A 441 -9.70 2.65 -20.46
CA VAL A 441 -10.19 1.43 -19.84
C VAL A 441 -10.47 0.39 -20.93
N LYS A 442 -10.16 -0.87 -20.68
CA LYS A 442 -10.53 -1.99 -21.51
C LYS A 442 -12.04 -2.24 -21.32
N GLU A 443 -12.79 -2.28 -22.42
CA GLU A 443 -14.21 -2.61 -22.45
C GLU A 443 -14.44 -4.11 -22.37
#